data_155c5ef7bf116e7aadbc052a3981a864
#
_entry.id   155c5ef7bf116e7aadbc052a3981a864
#
_cell.length_a   1.000
_cell.length_b   1.000
_cell.length_c   1.000
_cell.angle_alpha   90.00
_cell.angle_beta   90.00
_cell.angle_gamma   90.00
#
_symmetry.space_group_name_H-M   'P 1'
#
loop_
_entity.id
_entity.type
_entity.pdbx_description
1 polymer ?
#
loop_
_entity_poly.entity_id
_entity_poly.type
_entity_poly.pdbx_seq_one_letter_code
_entity_poly.pdbx_strand_id
1 'polypeptide(L)'
;VRRMSVFSLSNLKKTWYYLQKNGIRNAVWAVLERIGQEQEVYTWQEPDEKTLSFQREHSASLRISIVVPAYRTKKEHLEAMLNSVSRQSYPHWELIVADAGGTAESVQAWAKKNGICLRKAADASNLAEWKDQSIMLCTLSENKGISANTNAGIELAAGDAVGLLDHDDLLTANALWEMADCLEKEKKRGKQKLVLFSDEDKC
;
A
#
# COMPACT_ATOMS: atom_id res chain seq x y z
N VAL A 1 -5.77 -20.29 19.44
CA VAL A 1 -5.62 -21.17 18.25
C VAL A 1 -7.00 -21.72 17.91
N ARG A 2 -7.76 -21.05 17.00
CA ARG A 2 -9.03 -21.58 16.50
C ARG A 2 -8.72 -22.49 15.30
N ARG A 3 -8.75 -23.81 15.52
CA ARG A 3 -8.83 -24.79 14.42
C ARG A 3 -10.10 -24.47 13.60
N MET A 4 -9.95 -23.87 12.43
CA MET A 4 -11.05 -23.78 11.48
C MET A 4 -11.39 -25.18 11.01
N SER A 5 -12.61 -25.65 11.29
CA SER A 5 -13.09 -26.93 10.80
C SER A 5 -13.19 -26.87 9.28
N VAL A 6 -12.44 -27.73 8.61
CA VAL A 6 -12.41 -27.86 7.14
C VAL A 6 -13.79 -28.25 6.59
N PHE A 7 -14.69 -28.74 7.42
CA PHE A 7 -16.05 -29.18 7.09
C PHE A 7 -17.11 -28.21 7.63
N SER A 8 -17.26 -27.04 6.99
CA SER A 8 -18.41 -26.16 7.22
C SER A 8 -19.36 -26.23 6.03
N LEU A 9 -20.67 -26.18 6.27
CA LEU A 9 -21.70 -26.17 5.22
C LEU A 9 -21.52 -25.02 4.21
N SER A 10 -20.95 -23.90 4.65
CA SER A 10 -20.58 -22.77 3.76
C SER A 10 -19.42 -23.12 2.83
N ASN A 11 -18.46 -23.91 3.29
CA ASN A 11 -17.33 -24.36 2.48
C ASN A 11 -17.76 -25.39 1.42
N LEU A 12 -18.72 -26.27 1.75
CA LEU A 12 -19.30 -27.23 0.80
C LEU A 12 -20.02 -26.51 -0.37
N LYS A 13 -20.80 -25.45 -0.08
CA LYS A 13 -21.45 -24.65 -1.14
C LYS A 13 -20.45 -23.94 -2.03
N LYS A 14 -19.38 -23.38 -1.46
CA LYS A 14 -18.31 -22.73 -2.24
C LYS A 14 -17.54 -23.73 -3.10
N THR A 15 -17.24 -24.91 -2.56
CA THR A 15 -16.56 -25.99 -3.29
C THR A 15 -17.43 -26.51 -4.43
N TRP A 16 -18.74 -26.68 -4.21
CA TRP A 16 -19.68 -27.09 -5.27
C TRP A 16 -19.79 -26.05 -6.39
N TYR A 17 -19.89 -24.77 -6.05
CA TYR A 17 -19.90 -23.67 -7.02
C TYR A 17 -18.60 -23.62 -7.84
N TYR A 18 -17.47 -23.82 -7.18
CA TYR A 18 -16.16 -23.85 -7.85
C TYR A 18 -16.01 -25.03 -8.80
N LEU A 19 -16.52 -26.20 -8.40
CA LEU A 19 -16.59 -27.42 -9.22
C LEU A 19 -17.40 -27.21 -10.50
N GLN A 20 -18.57 -26.58 -10.38
CA GLN A 20 -19.43 -26.31 -11.54
C GLN A 20 -18.80 -25.31 -12.51
N LYS A 21 -18.08 -24.30 -12.01
CA LYS A 21 -17.51 -23.23 -12.82
C LYS A 21 -16.18 -23.61 -13.47
N ASN A 22 -15.32 -24.36 -12.80
CA ASN A 22 -13.93 -24.59 -13.20
C ASN A 22 -13.60 -26.05 -13.53
N GLY A 23 -14.56 -26.96 -13.37
CA GLY A 23 -14.40 -28.40 -13.62
C GLY A 23 -13.65 -29.14 -12.51
N ILE A 24 -13.83 -30.47 -12.50
CA ILE A 24 -13.30 -31.37 -11.45
C ILE A 24 -11.77 -31.31 -11.36
N ARG A 25 -11.08 -31.24 -12.49
CA ARG A 25 -9.61 -31.23 -12.56
C ARG A 25 -9.03 -30.02 -11.82
N ASN A 26 -9.55 -28.82 -12.06
CA ASN A 26 -9.07 -27.59 -11.43
C ASN A 26 -9.46 -27.52 -9.94
N ALA A 27 -10.57 -28.11 -9.57
CA ALA A 27 -10.97 -28.20 -8.17
C ALA A 27 -10.08 -29.17 -7.36
N VAL A 28 -9.67 -30.29 -7.98
CA VAL A 28 -8.71 -31.22 -7.36
C VAL A 28 -7.34 -30.56 -7.19
N TRP A 29 -6.86 -29.85 -8.22
CA TRP A 29 -5.60 -29.07 -8.10
C TRP A 29 -5.67 -28.02 -7.01
N ALA A 30 -6.74 -27.25 -6.91
CA ALA A 30 -6.91 -26.25 -5.86
C ALA A 30 -6.96 -26.85 -4.43
N VAL A 31 -7.48 -28.10 -4.29
CA VAL A 31 -7.46 -28.83 -3.03
C VAL A 31 -6.06 -29.35 -2.72
N LEU A 32 -5.37 -29.92 -3.70
CA LEU A 32 -4.00 -30.41 -3.53
C LEU A 32 -3.02 -29.28 -3.22
N GLU A 33 -3.17 -28.14 -3.86
CA GLU A 33 -2.40 -26.92 -3.57
C GLU A 33 -2.62 -26.41 -2.13
N ARG A 34 -3.88 -26.47 -1.66
CA ARG A 34 -4.20 -26.12 -0.26
C ARG A 34 -3.68 -27.12 0.78
N ILE A 35 -3.62 -28.39 0.44
CA ILE A 35 -3.10 -29.45 1.33
C ILE A 35 -1.57 -29.46 1.30
N GLY A 36 -0.96 -29.14 0.16
CA GLY A 36 0.49 -29.10 -0.02
C GLY A 36 1.15 -27.80 0.48
N GLN A 37 0.38 -26.74 0.70
CA GLN A 37 0.85 -25.58 1.43
C GLN A 37 0.88 -25.95 2.92
N GLU A 38 2.00 -26.50 3.39
CA GLU A 38 2.39 -26.31 4.79
C GLU A 38 2.33 -24.79 5.01
N GLN A 39 1.33 -24.33 5.75
CA GLN A 39 1.28 -22.96 6.21
C GLN A 39 2.48 -22.80 7.16
N GLU A 40 3.63 -22.42 6.61
CA GLU A 40 4.59 -21.68 7.39
C GLU A 40 3.80 -20.49 7.93
N VAL A 41 3.47 -20.53 9.21
CA VAL A 41 2.86 -19.39 9.89
C VAL A 41 3.96 -18.34 9.94
N TYR A 42 4.01 -17.52 8.88
CA TYR A 42 4.87 -16.36 8.87
C TYR A 42 4.41 -15.44 9.99
N THR A 43 5.20 -15.38 11.04
CA THR A 43 4.98 -14.42 12.12
C THR A 43 5.82 -13.18 11.79
N TRP A 44 5.15 -12.12 11.34
CA TRP A 44 5.78 -10.84 11.20
C TRP A 44 6.40 -10.40 12.54
N GLN A 45 7.66 -10.03 12.50
CA GLN A 45 8.34 -9.38 13.62
C GLN A 45 8.70 -7.96 13.19
N GLU A 46 8.20 -6.99 13.94
CA GLU A 46 8.55 -5.60 13.70
C GLU A 46 10.08 -5.43 13.86
N PRO A 47 10.76 -4.77 12.90
CA PRO A 47 12.19 -4.52 13.02
C PRO A 47 12.52 -3.71 14.25
N ASP A 48 13.62 -4.01 14.91
CA ASP A 48 14.09 -3.23 16.05
C ASP A 48 14.58 -1.82 15.63
N GLU A 49 14.64 -0.89 16.57
CA GLU A 49 15.02 0.50 16.30
C GLU A 49 16.45 0.61 15.72
N LYS A 50 17.33 -0.32 16.04
CA LYS A 50 18.68 -0.36 15.48
C LYS A 50 18.65 -0.64 13.97
N THR A 51 17.82 -1.61 13.56
CA THR A 51 17.59 -1.93 12.15
C THR A 51 16.96 -0.74 11.42
N LEU A 52 15.93 -0.14 12.00
CA LEU A 52 15.25 1.02 11.40
C LEU A 52 16.19 2.23 11.25
N SER A 53 17.05 2.48 12.24
CA SER A 53 18.07 3.55 12.17
C SER A 53 19.09 3.28 11.08
N PHE A 54 19.58 2.04 10.97
CA PHE A 54 20.49 1.64 9.88
C PHE A 54 19.83 1.86 8.50
N GLN A 55 18.57 1.50 8.34
CA GLN A 55 17.83 1.68 7.11
C GLN A 55 17.67 3.15 6.73
N ARG A 56 17.44 4.06 7.69
CA ARG A 56 17.38 5.51 7.45
C ARG A 56 18.70 6.07 6.94
N GLU A 57 19.81 5.60 7.50
CA GLU A 57 21.15 6.08 7.14
C GLU A 57 21.68 5.49 5.82
N HIS A 58 21.23 4.29 5.46
CA HIS A 58 21.71 3.54 4.30
C HIS A 58 20.60 3.32 3.25
N SER A 59 19.71 4.29 3.13
CA SER A 59 18.63 4.22 2.15
C SER A 59 19.15 4.39 0.71
N ALA A 60 18.47 3.70 -0.20
CA ALA A 60 18.63 3.91 -1.64
C ALA A 60 18.19 5.35 -2.02
N SER A 61 18.61 5.83 -3.18
CA SER A 61 18.22 7.17 -3.67
C SER A 61 16.91 7.17 -4.48
N LEU A 62 16.26 6.02 -4.61
CA LEU A 62 15.04 5.84 -5.39
C LEU A 62 13.85 6.53 -4.71
N ARG A 63 13.14 7.39 -5.43
CA ARG A 63 11.99 8.13 -4.91
C ARG A 63 10.70 7.35 -5.13
N ILE A 64 9.87 7.21 -4.11
CA ILE A 64 8.61 6.46 -4.16
C ILE A 64 7.44 7.41 -3.96
N SER A 65 6.54 7.50 -4.96
CA SER A 65 5.24 8.16 -4.83
C SER A 65 4.19 7.14 -4.40
N ILE A 66 3.64 7.30 -3.19
CA ILE A 66 2.57 6.45 -2.67
C ILE A 66 1.25 7.11 -3.03
N VAL A 67 0.38 6.40 -3.77
CA VAL A 67 -0.92 6.90 -4.21
C VAL A 67 -2.03 6.23 -3.41
N VAL A 68 -2.86 7.05 -2.77
CA VAL A 68 -3.99 6.63 -1.95
C VAL A 68 -5.27 7.23 -2.49
N PRO A 69 -6.15 6.45 -3.13
CA PRO A 69 -7.49 6.91 -3.45
C PRO A 69 -8.35 6.94 -2.18
N ALA A 70 -8.97 8.09 -1.86
CA ALA A 70 -9.75 8.25 -0.65
C ALA A 70 -11.18 8.74 -0.97
N TYR A 71 -12.16 8.15 -0.30
CA TYR A 71 -13.57 8.58 -0.38
C TYR A 71 -14.29 8.26 0.91
N ARG A 72 -14.74 9.28 1.63
CA ARG A 72 -15.48 9.15 2.90
C ARG A 72 -14.77 8.24 3.91
N THR A 73 -13.44 8.31 3.94
CA THR A 73 -12.62 7.50 4.84
C THR A 73 -12.91 7.87 6.29
N LYS A 74 -13.10 6.87 7.13
CA LYS A 74 -13.22 7.08 8.57
C LYS A 74 -11.93 7.68 9.10
N LYS A 75 -12.06 8.64 10.01
CA LYS A 75 -10.91 9.38 10.55
C LYS A 75 -9.87 8.46 11.18
N GLU A 76 -10.31 7.44 11.90
CA GLU A 76 -9.43 6.48 12.60
C GLU A 76 -8.57 5.69 11.60
N HIS A 77 -9.15 5.20 10.51
CA HIS A 77 -8.42 4.48 9.45
C HIS A 77 -7.45 5.41 8.72
N LEU A 78 -7.92 6.60 8.36
CA LEU A 78 -7.07 7.60 7.72
C LEU A 78 -5.86 7.96 8.58
N GLU A 79 -6.06 8.27 9.87
CA GLU A 79 -4.96 8.61 10.78
C GLU A 79 -4.00 7.43 10.98
N ALA A 80 -4.50 6.20 11.04
CA ALA A 80 -3.68 5.00 11.14
C ALA A 80 -2.81 4.83 9.88
N MET A 81 -3.40 4.93 8.68
CA MET A 81 -2.68 4.88 7.40
C MET A 81 -1.61 5.99 7.32
N LEU A 82 -1.96 7.25 7.57
CA LEU A 82 -1.03 8.37 7.56
C LEU A 82 0.13 8.19 8.55
N ASN A 83 -0.15 7.66 9.76
CA ASN A 83 0.87 7.34 10.74
C ASN A 83 1.80 6.21 10.25
N SER A 84 1.28 5.18 9.57
CA SER A 84 2.08 4.08 9.05
C SER A 84 3.06 4.54 7.96
N VAL A 85 2.62 5.46 7.09
CA VAL A 85 3.48 6.07 6.07
C VAL A 85 4.52 7.01 6.70
N SER A 86 4.13 7.85 7.66
CA SER A 86 5.06 8.80 8.29
C SER A 86 6.16 8.13 9.13
N ARG A 87 5.96 6.89 9.57
CA ARG A 87 6.92 6.11 10.37
C ARG A 87 7.86 5.24 9.54
N GLN A 88 7.78 5.32 8.22
CA GLN A 88 8.67 4.54 7.36
C GLN A 88 10.14 4.81 7.66
N SER A 89 10.95 3.75 7.69
CA SER A 89 12.41 3.87 7.80
C SER A 89 13.05 4.42 6.53
N TYR A 90 12.36 4.35 5.41
CA TYR A 90 12.78 4.90 4.12
C TYR A 90 12.41 6.39 4.02
N PRO A 91 13.38 7.32 3.77
CA PRO A 91 13.09 8.74 3.81
C PRO A 91 12.57 9.32 2.48
N HIS A 92 12.84 8.68 1.32
CA HIS A 92 12.57 9.25 -0.01
C HIS A 92 11.17 8.85 -0.52
N TRP A 93 10.14 9.35 0.14
CA TRP A 93 8.75 9.15 -0.26
C TRP A 93 7.95 10.46 -0.30
N GLU A 94 6.95 10.48 -1.17
CA GLU A 94 5.82 11.41 -1.10
C GLU A 94 4.51 10.61 -1.05
N LEU A 95 3.51 11.14 -0.38
CA LEU A 95 2.18 10.57 -0.30
C LEU A 95 1.20 11.42 -1.09
N ILE A 96 0.51 10.84 -2.06
CA ILE A 96 -0.50 11.51 -2.88
C ILE A 96 -1.87 10.99 -2.46
N VAL A 97 -2.68 11.84 -1.82
CA VAL A 97 -4.05 11.50 -1.45
C VAL A 97 -5.00 12.06 -2.49
N ALA A 98 -5.61 11.17 -3.28
CA ALA A 98 -6.64 11.51 -4.25
C ALA A 98 -8.01 11.45 -3.57
N ASP A 99 -8.44 12.57 -2.97
CA ASP A 99 -9.70 12.68 -2.23
C ASP A 99 -10.88 12.95 -3.15
N ALA A 100 -11.74 11.96 -3.31
CA ALA A 100 -12.98 12.06 -4.06
C ALA A 100 -14.18 12.54 -3.20
N GLY A 101 -13.92 12.99 -1.98
CA GLY A 101 -14.88 13.65 -1.09
C GLY A 101 -14.83 13.21 0.37
N GLY A 102 -14.75 14.21 1.24
CA GLY A 102 -14.89 14.07 2.69
C GLY A 102 -13.65 13.73 3.49
N THR A 103 -12.46 13.67 2.87
CA THR A 103 -11.21 13.28 3.54
C THR A 103 -10.20 14.42 3.66
N ALA A 104 -10.28 15.41 2.77
CA ALA A 104 -9.32 16.51 2.66
C ALA A 104 -9.05 17.27 3.96
N GLU A 105 -10.09 17.64 4.71
CA GLU A 105 -9.95 18.39 5.96
C GLU A 105 -9.19 17.59 7.03
N SER A 106 -9.46 16.27 7.10
CA SER A 106 -8.77 15.38 8.04
C SER A 106 -7.30 15.23 7.69
N VAL A 107 -6.95 15.11 6.41
CA VAL A 107 -5.56 15.07 5.93
C VAL A 107 -4.83 16.37 6.29
N GLN A 108 -5.46 17.53 6.05
CA GLN A 108 -4.88 18.84 6.36
C GLN A 108 -4.64 19.01 7.87
N ALA A 109 -5.62 18.65 8.69
CA ALA A 109 -5.51 18.73 10.14
C ALA A 109 -4.40 17.82 10.67
N TRP A 110 -4.31 16.59 10.15
CA TRP A 110 -3.28 15.63 10.52
C TRP A 110 -1.88 16.12 10.11
N ALA A 111 -1.70 16.58 8.88
CA ALA A 111 -0.42 17.09 8.38
C ALA A 111 0.07 18.29 9.21
N LYS A 112 -0.83 19.24 9.54
CA LYS A 112 -0.53 20.39 10.39
C LYS A 112 -0.10 19.96 11.80
N LYS A 113 -0.81 19.00 12.40
CA LYS A 113 -0.52 18.47 13.75
C LYS A 113 0.86 17.80 13.81
N ASN A 114 1.25 17.09 12.76
CA ASN A 114 2.49 16.31 12.71
C ASN A 114 3.66 17.06 12.03
N GLY A 115 3.49 18.32 11.63
CA GLY A 115 4.54 19.12 11.00
C GLY A 115 4.95 18.63 9.61
N ILE A 116 4.10 17.85 8.94
CA ILE A 116 4.35 17.31 7.60
C ILE A 116 3.99 18.37 6.55
N CYS A 117 4.87 18.55 5.57
CA CYS A 117 4.60 19.46 4.47
C CYS A 117 3.42 18.97 3.64
N LEU A 118 2.37 19.80 3.55
CA LEU A 118 1.21 19.54 2.71
C LEU A 118 1.22 20.48 1.51
N ARG A 119 1.11 19.90 0.31
CA ARG A 119 0.92 20.60 -0.98
C ARG A 119 -0.47 20.29 -1.49
N LYS A 120 -1.08 21.22 -2.22
CA LYS A 120 -2.38 20.99 -2.88
C LYS A 120 -2.17 20.97 -4.38
N ALA A 121 -2.77 20.00 -5.05
CA ALA A 121 -2.69 19.88 -6.51
C ALA A 121 -3.24 21.11 -7.26
N ALA A 122 -4.25 21.77 -6.68
CA ALA A 122 -4.81 23.00 -7.23
C ALA A 122 -3.85 24.21 -7.21
N ASP A 123 -2.85 24.20 -6.32
CA ASP A 123 -1.88 25.30 -6.18
C ASP A 123 -0.61 25.08 -7.04
N ALA A 124 -0.69 24.17 -7.98
CA ALA A 124 0.43 23.52 -8.63
C ALA A 124 1.01 24.30 -9.81
N SER A 125 1.61 25.45 -9.57
CA SER A 125 2.72 25.93 -10.41
C SER A 125 3.99 25.07 -10.27
N ASN A 126 4.05 24.19 -9.27
CA ASN A 126 5.21 23.37 -8.87
C ASN A 126 4.88 21.88 -8.64
N LEU A 127 3.99 21.27 -9.42
CA LEU A 127 3.68 19.82 -9.33
C LEU A 127 4.91 18.92 -9.55
N ALA A 128 5.87 19.40 -10.34
CA ALA A 128 7.08 18.64 -10.69
C ALA A 128 8.20 18.69 -9.61
N GLU A 129 8.02 19.47 -8.54
CA GLU A 129 9.04 19.57 -7.50
C GLU A 129 8.88 18.43 -6.49
N TRP A 130 9.84 17.51 -6.50
CA TRP A 130 9.93 16.45 -5.50
C TRP A 130 10.24 17.02 -4.13
N LYS A 131 9.55 16.52 -3.11
CA LYS A 131 9.87 16.81 -1.73
C LYS A 131 9.70 15.56 -0.89
N ASP A 132 10.79 15.13 -0.26
CA ASP A 132 10.79 14.00 0.66
C ASP A 132 9.81 14.21 1.81
N GLN A 133 9.18 13.13 2.25
CA GLN A 133 8.29 13.08 3.42
C GLN A 133 7.20 14.15 3.37
N SER A 134 6.56 14.30 2.22
CA SER A 134 5.50 15.29 2.00
C SER A 134 4.19 14.65 1.57
N ILE A 135 3.09 15.38 1.76
CA ILE A 135 1.77 14.98 1.27
C ILE A 135 1.33 15.92 0.15
N MET A 136 0.91 15.33 -0.96
CA MET A 136 0.18 16.00 -2.03
C MET A 136 -1.31 15.67 -1.89
N LEU A 137 -2.14 16.67 -1.66
CA LEU A 137 -3.58 16.51 -1.61
C LEU A 137 -4.21 16.90 -2.94
N CYS A 138 -4.80 15.94 -3.63
CA CYS A 138 -5.58 16.12 -4.86
C CYS A 138 -7.06 15.99 -4.53
N THR A 139 -7.80 17.09 -4.49
CA THR A 139 -9.25 17.07 -4.30
C THR A 139 -9.94 16.91 -5.64
N LEU A 140 -10.67 15.82 -5.83
CA LEU A 140 -11.41 15.52 -7.05
C LEU A 140 -12.80 16.12 -7.00
N SER A 141 -13.32 16.57 -8.13
CA SER A 141 -14.66 17.17 -8.20
C SER A 141 -15.80 16.17 -7.97
N GLU A 142 -15.55 14.90 -8.25
CA GLU A 142 -16.52 13.80 -8.11
C GLU A 142 -15.81 12.46 -7.89
N ASN A 143 -16.52 11.51 -7.30
CA ASN A 143 -16.04 10.14 -7.16
C ASN A 143 -16.36 9.33 -8.42
N LYS A 144 -15.34 9.07 -9.25
CA LYS A 144 -15.44 8.24 -10.47
C LYS A 144 -15.09 6.76 -10.24
N GLY A 145 -14.98 6.35 -8.99
CA GLY A 145 -14.57 5.00 -8.60
C GLY A 145 -13.06 4.86 -8.40
N ILE A 146 -12.67 3.75 -7.77
CA ILE A 146 -11.31 3.53 -7.30
C ILE A 146 -10.26 3.70 -8.41
N SER A 147 -10.47 3.08 -9.57
CA SER A 147 -9.50 3.13 -10.68
C SER A 147 -9.27 4.54 -11.21
N ALA A 148 -10.35 5.33 -11.41
CA ALA A 148 -10.23 6.68 -11.91
C ALA A 148 -9.59 7.62 -10.89
N ASN A 149 -9.93 7.46 -9.60
CA ASN A 149 -9.35 8.26 -8.52
C ASN A 149 -7.86 7.91 -8.34
N THR A 150 -7.49 6.63 -8.43
CA THR A 150 -6.08 6.19 -8.40
C THR A 150 -5.30 6.78 -9.56
N ASN A 151 -5.83 6.72 -10.79
CA ASN A 151 -5.17 7.29 -11.97
C ASN A 151 -4.91 8.80 -11.82
N ALA A 152 -5.88 9.54 -11.27
CA ALA A 152 -5.70 10.97 -10.99
C ALA A 152 -4.55 11.23 -9.99
N GLY A 153 -4.34 10.34 -9.02
CA GLY A 153 -3.19 10.40 -8.14
C GLY A 153 -1.88 10.04 -8.84
N ILE A 154 -1.89 9.01 -9.69
CA ILE A 154 -0.70 8.58 -10.46
C ILE A 154 -0.19 9.71 -11.38
N GLU A 155 -1.08 10.48 -11.98
CA GLU A 155 -0.71 11.62 -12.84
C GLU A 155 0.08 12.71 -12.10
N LEU A 156 -0.01 12.75 -10.77
CA LEU A 156 0.72 13.69 -9.92
C LEU A 156 2.03 13.11 -9.36
N ALA A 157 2.30 11.83 -9.60
CA ALA A 157 3.47 11.15 -9.06
C ALA A 157 4.76 11.67 -9.72
N ALA A 158 5.72 12.12 -8.90
CA ALA A 158 7.02 12.63 -9.35
C ALA A 158 8.19 11.69 -8.97
N GLY A 159 7.90 10.56 -8.34
CA GLY A 159 8.88 9.55 -7.94
C GLY A 159 9.35 8.66 -9.09
N ASP A 160 10.39 7.91 -8.83
CA ASP A 160 10.97 6.93 -9.76
C ASP A 160 10.16 5.61 -9.78
N ALA A 161 9.33 5.41 -8.74
CA ALA A 161 8.39 4.30 -8.61
C ALA A 161 7.07 4.79 -8.01
N VAL A 162 5.97 4.10 -8.34
CA VAL A 162 4.64 4.35 -7.79
C VAL A 162 4.21 3.15 -6.95
N GLY A 163 3.88 3.41 -5.68
CA GLY A 163 3.22 2.47 -4.78
C GLY A 163 1.72 2.75 -4.71
N LEU A 164 0.90 1.72 -4.68
CA LEU A 164 -0.54 1.83 -4.46
C LEU A 164 -0.86 1.36 -3.04
N LEU A 165 -1.63 2.13 -2.31
CA LEU A 165 -2.04 1.83 -0.94
C LEU A 165 -3.50 2.22 -0.75
N ASP A 166 -4.30 1.34 -0.16
CA ASP A 166 -5.69 1.66 0.17
C ASP A 166 -5.76 2.56 1.42
N HIS A 167 -6.80 3.36 1.50
CA HIS A 167 -6.95 4.41 2.54
C HIS A 167 -7.19 3.85 3.95
N ASP A 168 -7.41 2.56 4.11
CA ASP A 168 -7.64 1.82 5.34
C ASP A 168 -6.60 0.73 5.61
N ASP A 169 -5.58 0.61 4.75
CA ASP A 169 -4.45 -0.30 4.92
C ASP A 169 -3.27 0.36 5.63
N LEU A 170 -2.39 -0.48 6.18
CA LEU A 170 -1.21 -0.06 6.94
C LEU A 170 0.06 -0.63 6.32
N LEU A 171 1.11 0.17 6.31
CA LEU A 171 2.45 -0.27 5.98
C LEU A 171 3.24 -0.63 7.26
N THR A 172 3.99 -1.71 7.22
CA THR A 172 5.00 -2.01 8.25
C THR A 172 6.13 -0.97 8.20
N ALA A 173 6.82 -0.73 9.32
CA ALA A 173 7.77 0.38 9.45
C ALA A 173 8.93 0.39 8.43
N ASN A 174 9.26 -0.75 7.84
CA ASN A 174 10.32 -0.92 6.84
C ASN A 174 9.81 -1.24 5.42
N ALA A 175 8.51 -1.20 5.18
CA ALA A 175 7.93 -1.63 3.90
C ALA A 175 8.56 -0.91 2.69
N LEU A 176 8.67 0.40 2.74
CA LEU A 176 9.25 1.18 1.64
C LEU A 176 10.74 0.91 1.45
N TRP A 177 11.47 0.63 2.54
CA TRP A 177 12.88 0.29 2.44
C TRP A 177 13.10 -1.05 1.72
N GLU A 178 12.32 -2.07 2.08
CA GLU A 178 12.37 -3.39 1.43
C GLU A 178 12.00 -3.29 -0.05
N MET A 179 10.98 -2.51 -0.39
CA MET A 179 10.57 -2.28 -1.77
C MET A 179 11.65 -1.54 -2.56
N ALA A 180 12.25 -0.49 -2.00
CA ALA A 180 13.31 0.28 -2.65
C ALA A 180 14.57 -0.57 -2.88
N ASP A 181 14.99 -1.34 -1.89
CA ASP A 181 16.15 -2.24 -1.98
C ASP A 181 15.92 -3.34 -3.05
N CYS A 182 14.74 -3.92 -3.08
CA CYS A 182 14.36 -4.90 -4.11
C CYS A 182 14.39 -4.27 -5.52
N LEU A 183 13.78 -3.09 -5.70
CA LEU A 183 13.77 -2.38 -6.98
C LEU A 183 15.18 -2.05 -7.45
N GLU A 184 16.05 -1.56 -6.58
CA GLU A 184 17.43 -1.27 -6.95
C GLU A 184 18.23 -2.52 -7.34
N LYS A 185 18.07 -3.62 -6.59
CA LYS A 185 18.72 -4.89 -6.90
C LYS A 185 18.30 -5.41 -8.28
N GLU A 186 17.02 -5.36 -8.59
CA GLU A 186 16.50 -5.82 -9.88
C GLU A 186 16.88 -4.88 -11.03
N LYS A 187 16.92 -3.57 -10.78
CA LYS A 187 17.41 -2.57 -11.73
C LYS A 187 18.90 -2.78 -12.08
N LYS A 188 19.73 -3.09 -11.08
CA LYS A 188 21.14 -3.47 -11.29
C LYS A 188 21.30 -4.77 -12.09
N ARG A 189 20.31 -5.67 -12.07
CA ARG A 189 20.24 -6.88 -12.90
C ARG A 189 19.74 -6.62 -14.33
N GLY A 190 19.52 -5.35 -14.69
CA GLY A 190 19.11 -4.94 -16.04
C GLY A 190 17.62 -4.99 -16.31
N LYS A 191 16.76 -5.22 -15.30
CA LYS A 191 15.31 -5.19 -15.47
C LYS A 191 14.81 -3.74 -15.52
N GLN A 192 14.01 -3.41 -16.55
CA GLN A 192 13.51 -2.05 -16.77
C GLN A 192 12.06 -1.84 -16.34
N LYS A 193 11.24 -2.89 -16.36
CA LYS A 193 9.83 -2.84 -15.96
C LYS A 193 9.61 -3.84 -14.83
N LEU A 194 9.28 -3.32 -13.66
CA LEU A 194 9.12 -4.10 -12.44
C LEU A 194 7.75 -3.81 -11.83
N VAL A 195 7.10 -4.86 -11.38
CA VAL A 195 5.93 -4.78 -10.50
C VAL A 195 6.29 -5.61 -9.27
N LEU A 196 6.20 -5.01 -8.11
CA LEU A 196 6.38 -5.66 -6.81
C LEU A 196 5.03 -5.71 -6.10
N PHE A 197 4.80 -6.75 -5.35
CA PHE A 197 3.68 -6.86 -4.42
C PHE A 197 4.18 -7.54 -3.15
N SER A 198 3.57 -7.21 -2.04
CA SER A 198 3.84 -7.83 -0.74
C SER A 198 2.73 -8.79 -0.36
N ASP A 199 3.00 -9.65 0.60
CA ASP A 199 1.97 -10.40 1.30
C ASP A 199 1.18 -9.45 2.21
N GLU A 200 -0.09 -9.79 2.45
CA GLU A 200 -1.01 -9.03 3.28
C GLU A 200 -1.42 -9.87 4.48
N ASP A 201 -1.34 -9.26 5.68
CA ASP A 201 -1.90 -9.81 6.90
C ASP A 201 -3.15 -9.03 7.32
N LYS A 202 -4.14 -9.73 7.87
CA LYS A 202 -5.35 -9.10 8.41
C LYS A 202 -5.14 -8.82 9.90
N CYS A 203 -5.17 -7.54 10.24
CA CYS A 203 -5.16 -7.06 11.62
C CYS A 203 -6.51 -7.22 12.30
#